data_653c4f177f6d5593f666fd9e46cc1956
#
_entry.id   653c4f177f6d5593f666fd9e46cc1956
#
_cell.length_a   1.000
_cell.length_b   1.000
_cell.length_c   1.000
_cell.angle_alpha   90.00
_cell.angle_beta   90.00
_cell.angle_gamma   90.00
#
_symmetry.space_group_name_H-M   'P 1'
#
loop_
_entity.id
_entity.type
_entity.pdbx_description
1 polymer ?
#
loop_
_entity_poly.entity_id
_entity_poly.type
_entity_poly.pdbx_seq_one_letter_code
_entity_poly.pdbx_strand_id
1 'polypeptide(L)'
;MYRKKGRGWTKHIDFMLIDIACIVIAFFISYVIRFGFNNPYMDKDYRILGVAFLLIDFFVEIMADSFKNVLKRGYLDEFISTCKHAVLVFLVTALFLFTTQMADIYSRLSFYIMFPIYVTITYVARLALKSFLKKKGFGASKKSLFVIAPDAMLRDTLRTVEKSCIGYTKIVAASLDTDMKGETICGIPIVANHDGIVDYACDEWVDEVLIPPCSEDEYPEKMADIFLEMGIAVHTGIAKNGTAQGGYKQIEKIGDYTVVTSSVNYANTSALLVKRGMDIVGGLVGCLFTLIIMIFVGPMIYIASPGPIFFAQERIGRNGRKFKMYKFRSMYMDAEERKKELAAQNKVGDGMMFKMDFDPRIIGNKVVPNGKKKTGIGQFIRKTSLDEFPQFFNILVGDMSLVGTRPPTIDEWEKYEPHHRARMSFRPGLTGLWQVSGRSNITDFEEVVKLDTQYIGEWSVKGDVSILLKTVLGVLKNEGAV
;
A
#
# COMPACT_ATOMS: atom_id res chain seq x y z
N MET A 1 -4.23 -4.48 -9.85
CA MET A 1 -3.16 -4.19 -8.86
C MET A 1 -2.21 -3.17 -9.47
N TYR A 2 -1.99 -2.02 -8.84
CA TYR A 2 -0.96 -1.16 -9.36
C TYR A 2 0.41 -1.58 -8.80
N ARG A 3 1.40 -1.69 -9.66
CA ARG A 3 2.73 -2.18 -9.34
C ARG A 3 3.68 -1.04 -9.06
N LYS A 4 4.52 -1.17 -8.03
CA LYS A 4 5.53 -0.17 -7.69
C LYS A 4 6.64 -0.18 -8.74
N LYS A 5 6.76 0.88 -9.57
CA LYS A 5 7.95 1.16 -10.36
C LYS A 5 8.91 1.94 -9.45
N GLY A 6 9.73 1.25 -8.66
CA GLY A 6 10.65 1.91 -7.73
C GLY A 6 12.06 1.93 -8.27
N ARG A 7 12.74 3.08 -8.18
CA ARG A 7 14.19 3.14 -8.13
C ARG A 7 14.68 2.37 -6.89
N GLY A 8 15.86 1.78 -6.93
CA GLY A 8 16.35 0.86 -5.90
C GLY A 8 16.31 1.38 -4.47
N TRP A 9 16.59 2.68 -4.26
CA TRP A 9 16.62 3.34 -2.95
C TRP A 9 15.27 3.36 -2.24
N THR A 10 14.15 3.54 -2.95
CA THR A 10 12.82 3.59 -2.32
C THR A 10 12.29 2.24 -1.85
N LYS A 11 12.91 1.14 -2.33
CA LYS A 11 12.59 -0.22 -1.87
C LYS A 11 13.36 -0.60 -0.61
N HIS A 12 14.45 0.09 -0.33
CA HIS A 12 15.46 -0.28 0.66
C HIS A 12 15.85 0.90 1.54
N ILE A 13 14.83 1.62 2.08
CA ILE A 13 15.02 2.71 3.05
C ILE A 13 15.77 2.23 4.31
N ASP A 14 15.58 0.96 4.67
CA ASP A 14 16.31 0.29 5.75
C ASP A 14 17.83 0.31 5.53
N PHE A 15 18.30 0.04 4.31
CA PHE A 15 19.71 0.15 3.96
C PHE A 15 20.20 1.60 3.97
N MET A 16 19.37 2.52 3.46
CA MET A 16 19.67 3.95 3.47
C MET A 16 19.88 4.48 4.90
N LEU A 17 19.01 4.11 5.83
CA LEU A 17 19.15 4.51 7.24
C LEU A 17 20.40 3.94 7.89
N ILE A 18 20.81 2.73 7.51
CA ILE A 18 22.05 2.13 8.01
C ILE A 18 23.27 2.86 7.46
N ASP A 19 23.30 3.21 6.18
CA ASP A 19 24.43 3.93 5.58
C ASP A 19 24.58 5.32 6.22
N ILE A 20 23.49 6.04 6.43
CA ILE A 20 23.47 7.30 7.18
C ILE A 20 24.01 7.11 8.61
N ALA A 21 23.63 6.06 9.31
CA ALA A 21 24.19 5.78 10.63
C ALA A 21 25.68 5.46 10.57
N CYS A 22 26.12 4.70 9.57
CA CYS A 22 27.52 4.33 9.38
C CYS A 22 28.41 5.54 9.09
N ILE A 23 27.94 6.52 8.30
CA ILE A 23 28.73 7.71 7.99
C ILE A 23 28.91 8.60 9.24
N VAL A 24 27.87 8.70 10.09
CA VAL A 24 27.94 9.41 11.39
C VAL A 24 28.96 8.74 12.32
N ILE A 25 28.90 7.42 12.42
CA ILE A 25 29.81 6.64 13.24
C ILE A 25 31.27 6.76 12.72
N ALA A 26 31.45 6.61 11.41
CA ALA A 26 32.79 6.75 10.79
C ALA A 26 33.40 8.16 10.99
N PHE A 27 32.55 9.18 10.86
CA PHE A 27 32.94 10.57 11.11
C PHE A 27 33.37 10.77 12.58
N PHE A 28 32.57 10.27 13.53
CA PHE A 28 32.91 10.34 14.95
C PHE A 28 34.24 9.62 15.28
N ILE A 29 34.40 8.39 14.81
CA ILE A 29 35.57 7.58 15.04
C ILE A 29 36.83 8.28 14.45
N SER A 30 36.75 8.77 13.22
CA SER A 30 37.89 9.45 12.57
C SER A 30 38.31 10.73 13.30
N TYR A 31 37.35 11.46 13.86
CA TYR A 31 37.60 12.64 14.67
C TYR A 31 38.26 12.28 16.00
N VAL A 32 37.74 11.26 16.71
CA VAL A 32 38.31 10.78 17.97
C VAL A 32 39.75 10.28 17.79
N ILE A 33 40.05 9.55 16.72
CA ILE A 33 41.42 9.09 16.42
C ILE A 33 42.36 10.27 16.23
N ARG A 34 41.88 11.38 15.65
CA ARG A 34 42.72 12.54 15.35
C ARG A 34 42.88 13.52 16.50
N PHE A 35 41.81 13.77 17.24
CA PHE A 35 41.70 14.85 18.23
C PHE A 35 41.47 14.36 19.67
N GLY A 36 41.43 13.04 19.90
CA GLY A 36 41.10 12.45 21.20
C GLY A 36 39.62 12.40 21.47
N PHE A 37 39.24 11.95 22.68
CA PHE A 37 37.83 11.73 23.09
C PHE A 37 37.08 13.06 23.30
N ASN A 38 36.95 13.85 22.24
CA ASN A 38 36.12 15.04 22.18
C ASN A 38 34.94 14.82 21.22
N ASN A 39 33.82 15.51 21.47
CA ASN A 39 32.66 15.40 20.61
C ASN A 39 32.79 16.36 19.41
N PRO A 40 32.87 15.85 18.16
CA PRO A 40 33.00 16.68 16.96
C PRO A 40 31.81 17.66 16.77
N TYR A 41 30.65 17.35 17.32
CA TYR A 41 29.47 18.20 17.20
C TYR A 41 29.45 19.41 18.16
N MET A 42 30.41 19.47 19.10
CA MET A 42 30.66 20.67 19.94
C MET A 42 31.51 21.69 19.21
N ASP A 43 32.33 21.24 18.25
CA ASP A 43 33.10 22.11 17.36
C ASP A 43 32.20 22.60 16.22
N LYS A 44 32.08 23.93 16.04
CA LYS A 44 31.21 24.55 15.05
C LYS A 44 31.55 24.11 13.63
N ASP A 45 32.81 24.03 13.29
CA ASP A 45 33.26 23.71 11.93
C ASP A 45 33.07 22.23 11.63
N TYR A 46 33.46 21.34 12.54
CA TYR A 46 33.22 19.90 12.36
C TYR A 46 31.76 19.50 12.39
N ARG A 47 30.92 20.25 13.09
CA ARG A 47 29.45 20.07 13.02
C ARG A 47 28.90 20.36 11.62
N ILE A 48 29.36 21.44 10.97
CA ILE A 48 28.98 21.78 9.59
C ILE A 48 29.41 20.66 8.64
N LEU A 49 30.67 20.17 8.78
CA LEU A 49 31.15 19.05 7.97
C LEU A 49 30.36 17.76 8.18
N GLY A 50 29.97 17.44 9.42
CA GLY A 50 29.12 16.28 9.73
C GLY A 50 27.76 16.36 9.07
N VAL A 51 27.13 17.54 9.09
CA VAL A 51 25.86 17.76 8.38
C VAL A 51 26.05 17.66 6.86
N ALA A 52 27.14 18.20 6.32
CA ALA A 52 27.47 18.11 4.89
C ALA A 52 27.62 16.65 4.46
N PHE A 53 28.35 15.82 5.23
CA PHE A 53 28.47 14.38 4.96
C PHE A 53 27.08 13.69 4.90
N LEU A 54 26.20 13.95 5.84
CA LEU A 54 24.83 13.39 5.86
C LEU A 54 24.04 13.76 4.61
N LEU A 55 24.06 15.04 4.22
CA LEU A 55 23.30 15.50 3.07
C LEU A 55 23.87 14.97 1.76
N ILE A 56 25.20 14.90 1.65
CA ILE A 56 25.89 14.39 0.46
C ILE A 56 25.67 12.88 0.33
N ASP A 57 25.77 12.12 1.42
CA ASP A 57 25.50 10.68 1.44
C ASP A 57 24.07 10.39 0.96
N PHE A 58 23.10 11.06 1.55
CA PHE A 58 21.70 10.97 1.16
C PHE A 58 21.48 11.32 -0.32
N PHE A 59 22.11 12.38 -0.82
CA PHE A 59 22.03 12.79 -2.21
C PHE A 59 22.62 11.73 -3.16
N VAL A 60 23.82 11.21 -2.83
CA VAL A 60 24.49 10.18 -3.62
C VAL A 60 23.69 8.88 -3.65
N GLU A 61 23.08 8.48 -2.53
CA GLU A 61 22.20 7.30 -2.47
C GLU A 61 21.04 7.38 -3.46
N ILE A 62 20.43 8.56 -3.55
CA ILE A 62 19.29 8.81 -4.47
C ILE A 62 19.75 8.83 -5.93
N MET A 63 20.85 9.50 -6.22
CA MET A 63 21.31 9.74 -7.59
C MET A 63 22.00 8.50 -8.20
N ALA A 64 22.80 7.79 -7.43
CA ALA A 64 23.58 6.63 -7.90
C ALA A 64 22.80 5.32 -7.87
N ASP A 65 21.53 5.30 -7.43
CA ASP A 65 20.69 4.09 -7.28
C ASP A 65 21.43 2.95 -6.55
N SER A 66 22.14 3.32 -5.46
CA SER A 66 23.11 2.48 -4.73
C SER A 66 22.52 1.15 -4.25
N PHE A 67 21.20 1.05 -4.11
CA PHE A 67 20.50 -0.13 -3.60
C PHE A 67 19.83 -0.98 -4.68
N LYS A 68 20.11 -0.74 -5.97
CA LYS A 68 19.56 -1.58 -7.05
C LYS A 68 19.96 -3.03 -6.84
N ASN A 69 18.97 -3.91 -6.68
CA ASN A 69 19.16 -5.35 -6.44
C ASN A 69 19.98 -5.72 -5.20
N VAL A 70 20.04 -4.86 -4.17
CA VAL A 70 20.88 -5.07 -2.96
C VAL A 70 20.69 -6.46 -2.34
N LEU A 71 19.47 -6.98 -2.21
CA LEU A 71 19.18 -8.29 -1.61
C LEU A 71 19.66 -9.48 -2.46
N LYS A 72 19.90 -9.29 -3.76
CA LYS A 72 20.35 -10.32 -4.71
C LYS A 72 21.85 -10.32 -4.95
N ARG A 73 22.58 -9.27 -4.52
CA ARG A 73 24.03 -9.15 -4.70
C ARG A 73 24.77 -10.16 -3.84
N GLY A 74 25.80 -10.79 -4.42
CA GLY A 74 26.78 -11.59 -3.69
C GLY A 74 27.67 -10.72 -2.78
N TYR A 75 28.53 -11.37 -2.00
CA TYR A 75 29.46 -10.67 -1.08
C TYR A 75 30.39 -9.72 -1.83
N LEU A 76 30.99 -10.16 -2.95
CA LEU A 76 31.91 -9.34 -3.74
C LEU A 76 31.21 -8.15 -4.40
N ASP A 77 30.03 -8.38 -4.99
CA ASP A 77 29.26 -7.32 -5.64
C ASP A 77 28.82 -6.24 -4.63
N GLU A 78 28.48 -6.66 -3.40
CA GLU A 78 28.13 -5.72 -2.32
C GLU A 78 29.34 -4.90 -1.90
N PHE A 79 30.51 -5.53 -1.76
CA PHE A 79 31.77 -4.83 -1.45
C PHE A 79 32.10 -3.79 -2.52
N ILE A 80 32.09 -4.18 -3.80
CA ILE A 80 32.31 -3.28 -4.94
C ILE A 80 31.31 -2.12 -4.94
N SER A 81 30.03 -2.41 -4.68
CA SER A 81 28.99 -1.39 -4.62
C SER A 81 29.20 -0.41 -3.47
N THR A 82 29.61 -0.91 -2.30
CA THR A 82 29.91 -0.08 -1.13
C THR A 82 31.12 0.81 -1.40
N CYS A 83 32.17 0.27 -2.01
CA CYS A 83 33.34 1.06 -2.40
C CYS A 83 32.99 2.14 -3.42
N LYS A 84 32.21 1.83 -4.45
CA LYS A 84 31.77 2.82 -5.45
C LYS A 84 30.96 3.94 -4.81
N HIS A 85 30.04 3.60 -3.91
CA HIS A 85 29.26 4.57 -3.17
C HIS A 85 30.16 5.48 -2.30
N ALA A 86 31.05 4.90 -1.50
CA ALA A 86 31.99 5.64 -0.66
C ALA A 86 32.85 6.59 -1.49
N VAL A 87 33.44 6.12 -2.59
CA VAL A 87 34.25 6.98 -3.49
C VAL A 87 33.46 8.18 -3.97
N LEU A 88 32.17 7.98 -4.35
CA LEU A 88 31.32 9.06 -4.83
C LEU A 88 31.03 10.08 -3.73
N VAL A 89 30.69 9.61 -2.51
CA VAL A 89 30.44 10.48 -1.34
C VAL A 89 31.67 11.31 -1.03
N PHE A 90 32.85 10.69 -0.96
CA PHE A 90 34.10 11.38 -0.63
C PHE A 90 34.53 12.36 -1.73
N LEU A 91 34.31 12.02 -3.00
CA LEU A 91 34.59 12.89 -4.14
C LEU A 91 33.68 14.13 -4.13
N VAL A 92 32.37 13.96 -3.90
CA VAL A 92 31.41 15.08 -3.80
C VAL A 92 31.73 15.95 -2.58
N THR A 93 32.10 15.32 -1.44
CA THR A 93 32.51 16.07 -0.24
C THR A 93 33.80 16.86 -0.48
N ALA A 94 34.81 16.29 -1.15
CA ALA A 94 36.04 16.99 -1.50
C ALA A 94 35.75 18.19 -2.42
N LEU A 95 34.86 18.02 -3.41
CA LEU A 95 34.42 19.10 -4.28
C LEU A 95 33.71 20.22 -3.50
N PHE A 96 32.82 19.83 -2.56
CA PHE A 96 32.15 20.76 -1.64
C PHE A 96 33.15 21.57 -0.82
N LEU A 97 34.12 20.92 -0.20
CA LEU A 97 35.19 21.59 0.60
C LEU A 97 36.03 22.53 -0.24
N PHE A 98 36.37 22.14 -1.47
CA PHE A 98 37.11 22.98 -2.41
C PHE A 98 36.30 24.21 -2.81
N THR A 99 35.01 24.01 -3.18
CA THR A 99 34.14 25.10 -3.65
C THR A 99 33.83 26.12 -2.56
N THR A 100 33.71 25.68 -1.31
CA THR A 100 33.41 26.52 -0.15
C THR A 100 34.67 27.14 0.47
N GLN A 101 35.87 26.83 -0.08
CA GLN A 101 37.19 27.25 0.46
C GLN A 101 37.43 26.85 1.93
N MET A 102 36.75 25.78 2.37
CA MET A 102 36.83 25.29 3.76
C MET A 102 37.88 24.18 3.93
N ALA A 103 38.62 23.84 2.88
CA ALA A 103 39.56 22.72 2.89
C ALA A 103 40.71 22.88 3.91
N ASP A 104 41.08 24.12 4.26
CA ASP A 104 42.18 24.41 5.23
C ASP A 104 41.72 24.32 6.69
N ILE A 105 40.40 24.34 6.94
CA ILE A 105 39.83 24.27 8.30
C ILE A 105 39.84 22.81 8.80
N TYR A 106 39.73 21.84 7.91
CA TYR A 106 39.58 20.44 8.26
C TYR A 106 40.85 19.62 8.14
N SER A 107 41.04 18.70 9.08
CA SER A 107 42.20 17.79 9.06
C SER A 107 42.12 16.81 7.89
N ARG A 108 43.07 16.93 6.94
CA ARG A 108 43.20 15.99 5.82
C ARG A 108 43.39 14.55 6.29
N LEU A 109 44.10 14.34 7.39
CA LEU A 109 44.31 13.02 7.95
C LEU A 109 43.00 12.40 8.46
N SER A 110 42.16 13.17 9.15
CA SER A 110 40.83 12.70 9.59
C SER A 110 39.97 12.28 8.41
N PHE A 111 39.99 13.05 7.31
CA PHE A 111 39.25 12.74 6.08
C PHE A 111 39.73 11.41 5.45
N TYR A 112 41.06 11.20 5.35
CA TYR A 112 41.58 9.94 4.77
C TYR A 112 41.32 8.72 5.67
N ILE A 113 41.41 8.87 6.99
CA ILE A 113 41.10 7.79 7.96
C ILE A 113 39.60 7.42 7.91
N MET A 114 38.75 8.40 7.72
CA MET A 114 37.27 8.16 7.66
C MET A 114 36.87 7.23 6.51
N PHE A 115 37.55 7.33 5.35
CA PHE A 115 37.17 6.53 4.16
C PHE A 115 37.21 5.02 4.42
N PRO A 116 38.33 4.38 4.84
CA PRO A 116 38.35 2.94 5.08
C PRO A 116 37.43 2.54 6.25
N ILE A 117 37.25 3.37 7.26
CA ILE A 117 36.37 3.12 8.37
C ILE A 117 34.93 3.06 7.86
N TYR A 118 34.49 4.05 7.06
CA TYR A 118 33.14 4.10 6.47
C TYR A 118 32.88 2.88 5.58
N VAL A 119 33.79 2.54 4.66
CA VAL A 119 33.64 1.35 3.80
C VAL A 119 33.48 0.08 4.63
N THR A 120 34.31 -0.11 5.65
CA THR A 120 34.32 -1.32 6.46
C THR A 120 33.02 -1.45 7.27
N ILE A 121 32.64 -0.39 7.99
CA ILE A 121 31.44 -0.40 8.83
C ILE A 121 30.18 -0.59 7.97
N THR A 122 30.06 0.14 6.86
CA THR A 122 28.92 0.07 5.95
C THR A 122 28.80 -1.32 5.33
N TYR A 123 29.90 -1.89 4.85
CA TYR A 123 29.90 -3.24 4.29
C TYR A 123 29.42 -4.29 5.30
N VAL A 124 29.99 -4.28 6.51
CA VAL A 124 29.60 -5.22 7.58
C VAL A 124 28.13 -5.02 7.99
N ALA A 125 27.70 -3.77 8.15
CA ALA A 125 26.33 -3.44 8.54
C ALA A 125 25.32 -3.88 7.47
N ARG A 126 25.60 -3.66 6.18
CA ARG A 126 24.76 -4.13 5.08
C ARG A 126 24.67 -5.67 5.04
N LEU A 127 25.76 -6.39 5.26
CA LEU A 127 25.74 -7.86 5.32
C LEU A 127 24.95 -8.36 6.54
N ALA A 128 25.10 -7.73 7.69
CA ALA A 128 24.35 -8.05 8.90
C ALA A 128 22.84 -7.83 8.69
N LEU A 129 22.47 -6.69 8.10
CA LEU A 129 21.07 -6.41 7.76
C LEU A 129 20.51 -7.42 6.77
N LYS A 130 21.26 -7.77 5.70
CA LYS A 130 20.85 -8.83 4.76
C LYS A 130 20.57 -10.16 5.45
N SER A 131 21.47 -10.57 6.35
CA SER A 131 21.33 -11.81 7.11
C SER A 131 20.09 -11.75 8.02
N PHE A 132 19.89 -10.63 8.69
CA PHE A 132 18.74 -10.41 9.56
C PHE A 132 17.42 -10.42 8.77
N LEU A 133 17.36 -9.73 7.63
CA LEU A 133 16.17 -9.69 6.76
C LEU A 133 15.85 -11.07 6.20
N LYS A 134 16.87 -11.84 5.79
CA LYS A 134 16.68 -13.24 5.35
C LYS A 134 16.12 -14.13 6.46
N LYS A 135 16.64 -14.03 7.69
CA LYS A 135 16.17 -14.84 8.84
C LYS A 135 14.75 -14.49 9.26
N LYS A 136 14.37 -13.23 9.20
CA LYS A 136 13.01 -12.77 9.60
C LYS A 136 11.98 -12.87 8.47
N GLY A 137 12.34 -13.33 7.27
CA GLY A 137 11.44 -13.24 6.10
C GLY A 137 11.06 -11.78 5.77
N PHE A 138 11.78 -10.81 6.31
CA PHE A 138 11.61 -9.38 6.02
C PHE A 138 12.12 -9.11 4.61
N GLY A 139 11.21 -8.82 3.72
CA GLY A 139 11.42 -8.74 2.27
C GLY A 139 10.44 -9.66 1.57
N ALA A 140 9.80 -10.56 2.29
CA ALA A 140 8.57 -11.17 1.87
C ALA A 140 7.53 -10.02 1.77
N SER A 141 7.30 -9.54 0.58
CA SER A 141 6.08 -8.81 0.27
C SER A 141 4.95 -9.64 0.90
N LYS A 142 4.06 -9.04 1.70
CA LYS A 142 2.87 -9.72 2.20
C LYS A 142 1.92 -10.03 1.04
N LYS A 143 2.44 -10.60 -0.05
CA LYS A 143 1.73 -10.87 -1.29
C LYS A 143 1.49 -12.35 -1.44
N SER A 144 0.35 -12.68 -2.00
CA SER A 144 -0.02 -14.00 -2.45
C SER A 144 0.31 -14.15 -3.92
N LEU A 145 0.99 -15.24 -4.28
CA LEU A 145 1.27 -15.62 -5.67
C LEU A 145 0.44 -16.86 -6.02
N PHE A 146 -0.32 -16.79 -7.09
CA PHE A 146 -1.06 -17.90 -7.63
C PHE A 146 -0.38 -18.36 -8.93
N VAL A 147 0.13 -19.58 -8.93
CA VAL A 147 0.84 -20.17 -10.09
C VAL A 147 -0.14 -21.04 -10.83
N ILE A 148 -0.32 -20.78 -12.12
CA ILE A 148 -1.22 -21.54 -13.01
C ILE A 148 -0.39 -22.09 -14.14
N ALA A 149 -0.34 -23.41 -14.28
CA ALA A 149 0.47 -24.06 -15.29
C ALA A 149 -0.14 -25.39 -15.76
N PRO A 150 0.16 -25.82 -17.01
CA PRO A 150 -0.10 -27.17 -17.48
C PRO A 150 0.64 -28.21 -16.63
N ASP A 151 0.08 -29.40 -16.47
CA ASP A 151 0.64 -30.47 -15.66
C ASP A 151 2.09 -30.81 -16.00
N ALA A 152 2.41 -30.85 -17.31
CA ALA A 152 3.75 -31.15 -17.80
C ALA A 152 4.80 -30.15 -17.27
N MET A 153 4.42 -28.90 -17.04
CA MET A 153 5.32 -27.82 -16.61
C MET A 153 5.17 -27.49 -15.12
N LEU A 154 4.08 -27.91 -14.48
CA LEU A 154 3.71 -27.50 -13.12
C LEU A 154 4.82 -27.81 -12.13
N ARG A 155 5.38 -29.01 -12.14
CA ARG A 155 6.43 -29.44 -11.20
C ARG A 155 7.71 -28.62 -11.33
N ASP A 156 8.17 -28.36 -12.54
CA ASP A 156 9.40 -27.59 -12.78
C ASP A 156 9.20 -26.10 -12.48
N THR A 157 8.02 -25.58 -12.82
CA THR A 157 7.63 -24.20 -12.46
C THR A 157 7.62 -24.01 -10.95
N LEU A 158 6.98 -24.92 -10.20
CA LEU A 158 6.89 -24.83 -8.75
C LEU A 158 8.25 -24.97 -8.07
N ARG A 159 9.14 -25.84 -8.56
CA ARG A 159 10.54 -25.94 -8.10
C ARG A 159 11.29 -24.62 -8.28
N THR A 160 11.12 -23.97 -9.43
CA THR A 160 11.78 -22.70 -9.73
C THR A 160 11.22 -21.58 -8.85
N VAL A 161 9.90 -21.55 -8.67
CA VAL A 161 9.22 -20.59 -7.82
C VAL A 161 9.64 -20.74 -6.36
N GLU A 162 9.68 -21.95 -5.82
CA GLU A 162 10.11 -22.22 -4.43
C GLU A 162 11.54 -21.72 -4.16
N LYS A 163 12.48 -22.02 -5.07
CA LYS A 163 13.90 -21.65 -4.91
C LYS A 163 14.17 -20.16 -5.11
N SER A 164 13.45 -19.53 -6.04
CA SER A 164 13.81 -18.20 -6.56
C SER A 164 12.85 -17.09 -6.14
N CYS A 165 11.62 -17.41 -5.73
CA CYS A 165 10.60 -16.43 -5.37
C CYS A 165 10.62 -16.09 -3.87
N ILE A 166 11.76 -15.59 -3.40
CA ILE A 166 11.89 -15.03 -2.05
C ILE A 166 11.09 -13.72 -2.01
N GLY A 167 9.96 -13.71 -1.32
CA GLY A 167 9.19 -12.46 -1.18
C GLY A 167 7.67 -12.61 -1.16
N TYR A 168 7.16 -13.81 -1.36
CA TYR A 168 5.74 -14.09 -1.22
C TYR A 168 5.46 -14.79 0.11
N THR A 169 4.36 -14.42 0.77
CA THR A 169 3.93 -15.02 2.06
C THR A 169 3.03 -16.22 1.86
N LYS A 170 2.30 -16.26 0.75
CA LYS A 170 1.41 -17.36 0.39
C LYS A 170 1.67 -17.68 -1.10
N ILE A 171 2.08 -18.90 -1.39
CA ILE A 171 2.20 -19.39 -2.76
C ILE A 171 1.24 -20.57 -2.89
N VAL A 172 0.38 -20.54 -3.88
CA VAL A 172 -0.56 -21.61 -4.22
C VAL A 172 -0.52 -21.90 -5.71
N ALA A 173 -0.96 -23.07 -6.12
CA ALA A 173 -0.93 -23.46 -7.53
C ALA A 173 -2.27 -24.04 -7.98
N ALA A 174 -2.46 -24.02 -9.30
CA ALA A 174 -3.53 -24.73 -9.98
C ALA A 174 -2.99 -25.42 -11.23
N SER A 175 -3.56 -26.58 -11.54
CA SER A 175 -3.35 -27.28 -12.80
C SER A 175 -4.36 -26.83 -13.85
N LEU A 176 -3.91 -26.76 -15.12
CA LEU A 176 -4.78 -26.46 -16.25
C LEU A 176 -5.42 -27.71 -16.86
N ASP A 177 -4.80 -28.88 -16.70
CA ASP A 177 -5.18 -30.08 -17.46
C ASP A 177 -5.95 -31.09 -16.61
N THR A 178 -5.44 -31.43 -15.41
CA THR A 178 -6.03 -32.49 -14.57
C THR A 178 -6.50 -31.95 -13.22
N ASP A 179 -7.42 -32.66 -12.60
CA ASP A 179 -7.88 -32.35 -11.24
C ASP A 179 -6.88 -32.87 -10.21
N MET A 180 -5.95 -32.01 -9.83
CA MET A 180 -4.96 -32.26 -8.78
C MET A 180 -5.30 -31.49 -7.48
N LYS A 181 -6.51 -30.99 -7.33
CA LYS A 181 -6.94 -30.22 -6.17
C LYS A 181 -6.74 -31.00 -4.86
N GLY A 182 -6.03 -30.41 -3.91
CA GLY A 182 -5.69 -31.02 -2.62
C GLY A 182 -4.31 -31.68 -2.59
N GLU A 183 -3.64 -31.84 -3.70
CA GLU A 183 -2.24 -32.32 -3.74
C GLU A 183 -1.26 -31.21 -3.33
N THR A 184 -0.05 -31.63 -2.98
CA THR A 184 1.05 -30.70 -2.65
C THR A 184 2.28 -31.06 -3.45
N ILE A 185 2.76 -30.13 -4.29
CA ILE A 185 3.97 -30.30 -5.10
C ILE A 185 5.04 -29.32 -4.60
N CYS A 186 6.24 -29.81 -4.26
CA CYS A 186 7.34 -28.99 -3.75
C CYS A 186 6.92 -28.11 -2.54
N GLY A 187 6.07 -28.64 -1.66
CA GLY A 187 5.57 -27.88 -0.50
C GLY A 187 4.51 -26.82 -0.82
N ILE A 188 4.09 -26.68 -2.08
CA ILE A 188 3.08 -25.72 -2.54
C ILE A 188 1.77 -26.47 -2.78
N PRO A 189 0.66 -26.07 -2.12
CA PRO A 189 -0.63 -26.71 -2.27
C PRO A 189 -1.27 -26.37 -3.62
N ILE A 190 -1.88 -27.36 -4.27
CA ILE A 190 -2.73 -27.19 -5.45
C ILE A 190 -4.16 -26.96 -4.96
N VAL A 191 -4.67 -25.76 -5.20
CA VAL A 191 -5.93 -25.29 -4.62
C VAL A 191 -7.10 -25.33 -5.59
N ALA A 192 -6.84 -25.38 -6.89
CA ALA A 192 -7.86 -25.37 -7.92
C ALA A 192 -7.43 -26.19 -9.15
N ASN A 193 -8.42 -26.67 -9.89
CA ASN A 193 -8.32 -27.21 -11.25
C ASN A 193 -8.79 -26.15 -12.25
N HIS A 194 -8.76 -26.46 -13.53
CA HIS A 194 -9.11 -25.54 -14.63
C HIS A 194 -10.40 -24.73 -14.37
N ASP A 195 -11.49 -25.41 -14.02
CA ASP A 195 -12.81 -24.78 -13.87
C ASP A 195 -12.92 -23.95 -12.57
N GLY A 196 -12.15 -24.28 -11.54
CA GLY A 196 -12.18 -23.61 -10.24
C GLY A 196 -11.14 -22.51 -10.04
N ILE A 197 -10.32 -22.20 -11.05
CA ILE A 197 -9.21 -21.22 -10.91
C ILE A 197 -9.72 -19.81 -10.66
N VAL A 198 -10.73 -19.39 -11.42
CA VAL A 198 -11.32 -18.04 -11.28
C VAL A 198 -12.11 -17.94 -9.97
N ASP A 199 -12.88 -18.99 -9.63
CA ASP A 199 -13.66 -19.05 -8.39
C ASP A 199 -12.74 -18.95 -7.17
N TYR A 200 -11.62 -19.69 -7.17
CA TYR A 200 -10.63 -19.57 -6.10
C TYR A 200 -10.09 -18.14 -5.94
N ALA A 201 -9.78 -17.46 -7.03
CA ALA A 201 -9.31 -16.08 -6.99
C ALA A 201 -10.43 -15.09 -6.60
N CYS A 202 -11.70 -15.48 -6.73
CA CYS A 202 -12.84 -14.75 -6.22
C CYS A 202 -13.00 -14.90 -4.71
N ASP A 203 -12.79 -16.09 -4.17
CA ASP A 203 -13.03 -16.42 -2.77
C ASP A 203 -11.83 -16.12 -1.87
N GLU A 204 -10.63 -16.30 -2.40
CA GLU A 204 -9.38 -16.15 -1.66
C GLU A 204 -8.57 -14.94 -2.14
N TRP A 205 -7.76 -14.43 -1.24
CA TRP A 205 -6.90 -13.30 -1.56
C TRP A 205 -5.73 -13.72 -2.45
N VAL A 206 -5.71 -13.19 -3.69
CA VAL A 206 -4.64 -13.32 -4.67
C VAL A 206 -4.14 -11.93 -5.07
N ASP A 207 -2.83 -11.68 -4.94
CA ASP A 207 -2.21 -10.41 -5.35
C ASP A 207 -1.66 -10.47 -6.77
N GLU A 208 -1.02 -11.57 -7.12
CA GLU A 208 -0.33 -11.76 -8.39
C GLU A 208 -0.56 -13.17 -8.90
N VAL A 209 -0.68 -13.31 -10.22
CA VAL A 209 -0.81 -14.59 -10.93
C VAL A 209 0.43 -14.77 -11.79
N LEU A 210 1.02 -15.97 -11.80
CA LEU A 210 2.12 -16.36 -12.68
C LEU A 210 1.63 -17.46 -13.61
N ILE A 211 1.71 -17.19 -14.92
CA ILE A 211 1.49 -18.16 -16.00
C ILE A 211 2.83 -18.34 -16.70
N PRO A 212 3.49 -19.50 -16.59
CA PRO A 212 4.78 -19.76 -17.26
C PRO A 212 4.63 -19.76 -18.78
N PRO A 213 5.74 -19.70 -19.54
CA PRO A 213 5.68 -19.87 -20.98
C PRO A 213 5.15 -21.27 -21.30
N CYS A 214 4.02 -21.35 -21.97
CA CYS A 214 3.43 -22.56 -22.52
C CYS A 214 3.22 -22.41 -24.03
N SER A 215 2.85 -23.47 -24.72
CA SER A 215 2.49 -23.40 -26.14
C SER A 215 1.30 -22.47 -26.37
N GLU A 216 1.18 -21.94 -27.61
CA GLU A 216 0.09 -21.00 -27.93
C GLU A 216 -1.29 -21.65 -27.70
N ASP A 217 -1.43 -22.95 -27.96
CA ASP A 217 -2.68 -23.68 -27.77
C ASP A 217 -3.04 -23.94 -26.28
N GLU A 218 -2.04 -23.90 -25.41
CA GLU A 218 -2.20 -24.17 -23.96
C GLU A 218 -2.28 -22.87 -23.14
N TYR A 219 -2.04 -21.71 -23.76
CA TYR A 219 -2.03 -20.44 -23.03
C TYR A 219 -3.45 -19.97 -22.69
N PRO A 220 -3.79 -19.76 -21.40
CA PRO A 220 -5.14 -19.40 -20.99
C PRO A 220 -5.39 -17.87 -21.13
N GLU A 221 -5.45 -17.37 -22.38
CA GLU A 221 -5.62 -15.92 -22.64
C GLU A 221 -6.86 -15.35 -21.96
N LYS A 222 -8.01 -16.00 -22.13
CA LYS A 222 -9.28 -15.56 -21.53
C LYS A 222 -9.19 -15.47 -20.00
N MET A 223 -8.50 -16.42 -19.38
CA MET A 223 -8.30 -16.45 -17.93
C MET A 223 -7.37 -15.31 -17.48
N ALA A 224 -6.31 -15.03 -18.24
CA ALA A 224 -5.42 -13.91 -17.97
C ALA A 224 -6.17 -12.57 -18.05
N ASP A 225 -7.07 -12.41 -19.01
CA ASP A 225 -7.91 -11.22 -19.17
C ASP A 225 -8.88 -11.07 -17.99
N ILE A 226 -9.51 -12.13 -17.52
CA ILE A 226 -10.36 -12.11 -16.31
C ILE A 226 -9.57 -11.63 -15.08
N PHE A 227 -8.35 -12.12 -14.86
CA PHE A 227 -7.53 -11.66 -13.74
C PHE A 227 -7.15 -10.18 -13.86
N LEU A 228 -6.90 -9.70 -15.08
CA LEU A 228 -6.66 -8.26 -15.32
C LEU A 228 -7.91 -7.43 -15.02
N GLU A 229 -9.08 -7.89 -15.43
CA GLU A 229 -10.36 -7.25 -15.10
C GLU A 229 -10.62 -7.22 -13.59
N MET A 230 -10.21 -8.27 -12.86
CA MET A 230 -10.24 -8.29 -11.40
C MET A 230 -9.21 -7.36 -10.74
N GLY A 231 -8.32 -6.73 -11.53
CA GLY A 231 -7.26 -5.86 -11.01
C GLY A 231 -6.05 -6.61 -10.45
N ILE A 232 -5.93 -7.91 -10.71
CA ILE A 232 -4.80 -8.75 -10.30
C ILE A 232 -3.67 -8.59 -11.31
N ALA A 233 -2.41 -8.50 -10.85
CA ALA A 233 -1.27 -8.42 -11.74
C ALA A 233 -0.96 -9.82 -12.29
N VAL A 234 -0.92 -9.95 -13.63
CA VAL A 234 -0.62 -11.19 -14.32
C VAL A 234 0.81 -11.15 -14.87
N HIS A 235 1.59 -12.16 -14.52
CA HIS A 235 2.94 -12.41 -15.01
C HIS A 235 2.90 -13.51 -16.06
N THR A 236 3.00 -13.11 -17.32
CA THR A 236 3.02 -14.07 -18.43
C THR A 236 4.45 -14.33 -18.87
N GLY A 237 4.79 -15.58 -19.00
CA GLY A 237 6.05 -15.96 -19.61
C GLY A 237 6.10 -15.52 -21.07
N ILE A 238 7.29 -15.15 -21.58
CA ILE A 238 7.46 -14.77 -22.98
C ILE A 238 7.53 -16.07 -23.81
N ALA A 239 6.38 -16.64 -24.14
CA ALA A 239 6.24 -17.44 -25.34
C ALA A 239 5.87 -16.50 -26.51
N LYS A 240 6.29 -16.76 -27.71
CA LYS A 240 6.01 -15.92 -28.88
C LYS A 240 4.51 -15.57 -28.93
N ASN A 241 4.20 -14.27 -28.86
CA ASN A 241 2.92 -13.67 -29.27
C ASN A 241 1.66 -13.85 -28.41
N GLY A 242 1.74 -13.89 -27.09
CA GLY A 242 0.54 -13.65 -26.27
C GLY A 242 0.23 -12.15 -26.14
N THR A 243 -0.79 -11.64 -26.80
CA THR A 243 -1.28 -10.26 -26.67
C THR A 243 -2.35 -10.16 -25.59
N ALA A 244 -1.97 -10.10 -24.33
CA ALA A 244 -2.94 -9.65 -23.32
C ALA A 244 -3.37 -8.22 -23.68
N GLN A 245 -4.64 -8.03 -24.05
CA GLN A 245 -5.22 -6.74 -24.41
C GLN A 245 -5.52 -6.00 -23.12
N GLY A 246 -4.86 -4.86 -22.89
CA GLY A 246 -5.18 -3.93 -21.82
C GLY A 246 -4.14 -3.80 -20.70
N GLY A 247 -4.00 -2.59 -20.16
CA GLY A 247 -3.12 -2.27 -19.06
C GLY A 247 -1.67 -1.96 -19.43
N TYR A 248 -0.90 -1.58 -18.43
CA TYR A 248 0.53 -1.31 -18.56
C TYR A 248 1.32 -2.62 -18.56
N LYS A 249 2.21 -2.79 -19.54
CA LYS A 249 3.09 -3.97 -19.68
C LYS A 249 4.52 -3.62 -19.31
N GLN A 250 5.17 -4.47 -18.54
CA GLN A 250 6.59 -4.33 -18.17
C GLN A 250 7.27 -5.70 -18.15
N ILE A 251 8.47 -5.77 -18.75
CA ILE A 251 9.30 -6.98 -18.70
C ILE A 251 9.99 -7.04 -17.34
N GLU A 252 9.82 -8.14 -16.61
CA GLU A 252 10.44 -8.36 -15.31
C GLU A 252 10.97 -9.80 -15.18
N LYS A 253 11.72 -10.05 -14.10
CA LYS A 253 12.17 -11.40 -13.76
C LYS A 253 11.48 -11.91 -12.50
N ILE A 254 10.88 -13.10 -12.60
CA ILE A 254 10.39 -13.86 -11.45
C ILE A 254 11.17 -15.17 -11.40
N GLY A 255 12.06 -15.31 -10.42
CA GLY A 255 13.03 -16.39 -10.42
C GLY A 255 13.91 -16.33 -11.67
N ASP A 256 13.98 -17.43 -12.39
CA ASP A 256 14.73 -17.57 -13.66
C ASP A 256 13.90 -17.17 -14.89
N TYR A 257 12.58 -16.94 -14.72
CA TYR A 257 11.71 -16.55 -15.81
C TYR A 257 11.79 -15.06 -16.11
N THR A 258 11.91 -14.72 -17.40
CA THR A 258 11.64 -13.38 -17.89
C THR A 258 10.17 -13.32 -18.28
N VAL A 259 9.40 -12.45 -17.63
CA VAL A 259 7.94 -12.37 -17.78
C VAL A 259 7.50 -10.98 -18.21
N VAL A 260 6.40 -10.92 -18.97
CA VAL A 260 5.69 -9.67 -19.22
C VAL A 260 4.62 -9.52 -18.13
N THR A 261 4.79 -8.51 -17.29
CA THR A 261 3.81 -8.18 -16.26
C THR A 261 2.82 -7.18 -16.81
N SER A 262 1.54 -7.52 -16.75
CA SER A 262 0.44 -6.61 -17.06
C SER A 262 -0.27 -6.19 -15.78
N SER A 263 -0.63 -4.93 -15.65
CA SER A 263 -1.40 -4.43 -14.50
C SER A 263 -2.23 -3.20 -14.89
N VAL A 264 -3.30 -2.94 -14.13
CA VAL A 264 -4.22 -1.81 -14.37
C VAL A 264 -3.48 -0.47 -14.30
N ASN A 265 -2.54 -0.32 -13.38
CA ASN A 265 -1.72 0.90 -13.24
C ASN A 265 -0.33 0.58 -12.69
N TYR A 266 0.66 1.38 -13.10
CA TYR A 266 2.01 1.43 -12.53
C TYR A 266 2.22 2.77 -11.82
N ALA A 267 2.12 2.77 -10.51
CA ALA A 267 2.44 3.95 -9.72
C ALA A 267 3.95 4.05 -9.45
N ASN A 268 4.51 5.24 -9.63
CA ASN A 268 5.89 5.53 -9.24
C ASN A 268 6.04 5.41 -7.72
N THR A 269 7.08 4.72 -7.25
CA THR A 269 7.30 4.51 -5.80
C THR A 269 7.46 5.83 -5.04
N SER A 270 8.09 6.84 -5.62
CA SER A 270 8.20 8.17 -5.01
C SER A 270 6.82 8.81 -4.81
N ALA A 271 5.93 8.72 -5.81
CA ALA A 271 4.56 9.21 -5.67
C ALA A 271 3.77 8.47 -4.59
N LEU A 272 4.01 7.16 -4.43
CA LEU A 272 3.41 6.37 -3.36
C LEU A 272 3.93 6.72 -1.97
N LEU A 273 5.22 7.07 -1.86
CA LEU A 273 5.79 7.58 -0.61
C LEU A 273 5.17 8.93 -0.24
N VAL A 274 5.03 9.84 -1.22
CA VAL A 274 4.34 11.12 -1.01
C VAL A 274 2.90 10.88 -0.57
N LYS A 275 2.16 9.98 -1.26
CA LYS A 275 0.81 9.59 -0.83
C LYS A 275 0.77 9.09 0.61
N ARG A 276 1.69 8.17 0.97
CA ARG A 276 1.74 7.64 2.34
C ARG A 276 2.13 8.73 3.36
N GLY A 277 3.03 9.65 2.99
CA GLY A 277 3.34 10.83 3.79
C GLY A 277 2.12 11.71 4.05
N MET A 278 1.33 12.00 3.00
CA MET A 278 0.05 12.70 3.11
C MET A 278 -0.94 11.95 4.02
N ASP A 279 -1.04 10.63 3.87
CA ASP A 279 -1.91 9.79 4.71
C ASP A 279 -1.50 9.85 6.18
N ILE A 280 -0.20 9.80 6.49
CA ILE A 280 0.31 9.88 7.88
C ILE A 280 0.03 11.26 8.47
N VAL A 281 0.38 12.34 7.77
CA VAL A 281 0.17 13.71 8.24
C VAL A 281 -1.32 13.98 8.43
N GLY A 282 -2.14 13.67 7.41
CA GLY A 282 -3.60 13.83 7.51
C GLY A 282 -4.22 12.93 8.57
N GLY A 283 -3.72 11.70 8.72
CA GLY A 283 -4.14 10.77 9.78
C GLY A 283 -3.86 11.31 11.18
N LEU A 284 -2.66 11.86 11.43
CA LEU A 284 -2.31 12.48 12.71
C LEU A 284 -3.19 13.69 13.03
N VAL A 285 -3.35 14.59 12.08
CA VAL A 285 -4.21 15.78 12.23
C VAL A 285 -5.67 15.35 12.46
N GLY A 286 -6.17 14.40 11.66
CA GLY A 286 -7.52 13.89 11.81
C GLY A 286 -7.77 13.16 13.13
N CYS A 287 -6.79 12.40 13.65
CA CYS A 287 -6.87 11.77 14.97
C CYS A 287 -6.93 12.82 16.08
N LEU A 288 -6.17 13.92 15.98
CA LEU A 288 -6.25 15.03 16.93
C LEU A 288 -7.66 15.64 16.94
N PHE A 289 -8.24 15.92 15.76
CA PHE A 289 -9.63 16.39 15.68
C PHE A 289 -10.62 15.36 16.21
N THR A 290 -10.40 14.07 15.95
CA THR A 290 -11.25 12.99 16.50
C THR A 290 -11.29 13.04 18.03
N LEU A 291 -10.14 13.26 18.68
CA LEU A 291 -10.08 13.39 20.15
C LEU A 291 -10.85 14.61 20.65
N ILE A 292 -10.73 15.75 19.98
CA ILE A 292 -11.48 16.98 20.34
C ILE A 292 -12.99 16.75 20.16
N ILE A 293 -13.40 16.18 19.01
CA ILE A 293 -14.81 15.88 18.72
C ILE A 293 -15.36 14.88 19.74
N MET A 294 -14.59 13.89 20.14
CA MET A 294 -15.01 12.88 21.13
C MET A 294 -15.41 13.49 22.46
N ILE A 295 -14.75 14.58 22.89
CA ILE A 295 -15.08 15.26 24.16
C ILE A 295 -16.53 15.81 24.15
N PHE A 296 -17.02 16.27 22.99
CA PHE A 296 -18.37 16.83 22.87
C PHE A 296 -19.38 15.78 22.41
N VAL A 297 -19.07 15.05 21.35
CA VAL A 297 -19.98 14.07 20.70
C VAL A 297 -20.12 12.80 21.55
N GLY A 298 -19.07 12.37 22.23
CA GLY A 298 -19.08 11.17 23.07
C GLY A 298 -20.16 11.18 24.16
N PRO A 299 -20.21 12.21 25.03
CA PRO A 299 -21.27 12.34 26.03
C PRO A 299 -22.67 12.45 25.42
N MET A 300 -22.82 13.15 24.28
CA MET A 300 -24.12 13.28 23.60
C MET A 300 -24.65 11.94 23.10
N ILE A 301 -23.76 11.09 22.53
CA ILE A 301 -24.12 9.73 22.10
C ILE A 301 -24.50 8.90 23.32
N TYR A 302 -23.70 8.92 24.39
CA TYR A 302 -23.91 8.11 25.57
C TYR A 302 -25.24 8.46 26.29
N ILE A 303 -25.56 9.73 26.42
CA ILE A 303 -26.81 10.21 27.01
C ILE A 303 -28.02 9.81 26.16
N ALA A 304 -27.92 9.91 24.84
CA ALA A 304 -29.03 9.59 23.93
C ALA A 304 -29.23 8.07 23.75
N SER A 305 -28.16 7.28 23.86
CA SER A 305 -28.18 5.81 23.79
C SER A 305 -27.01 5.25 24.57
N PRO A 306 -27.21 4.77 25.82
CA PRO A 306 -26.14 4.17 26.62
C PRO A 306 -25.43 3.02 25.88
N GLY A 307 -24.10 2.93 26.03
CA GLY A 307 -23.26 1.94 25.37
C GLY A 307 -21.97 2.53 24.76
N PRO A 308 -21.24 1.78 23.94
CA PRO A 308 -19.96 2.21 23.38
C PRO A 308 -20.12 3.44 22.47
N ILE A 309 -19.19 4.38 22.57
CA ILE A 309 -19.18 5.62 21.78
C ILE A 309 -18.74 5.32 20.33
N PHE A 310 -17.81 4.37 20.18
CA PHE A 310 -17.30 3.94 18.89
C PHE A 310 -18.04 2.70 18.39
N PHE A 311 -18.23 2.66 17.10
CA PHE A 311 -18.73 1.51 16.35
C PHE A 311 -17.64 1.03 15.41
N ALA A 312 -17.44 -0.28 15.34
CA ALA A 312 -16.50 -0.91 14.44
C ALA A 312 -17.25 -1.90 13.54
N GLN A 313 -17.09 -1.74 12.24
CA GLN A 313 -17.68 -2.63 11.24
C GLN A 313 -16.59 -3.26 10.39
N GLU A 314 -16.69 -4.56 10.16
CA GLU A 314 -15.81 -5.23 9.20
C GLU A 314 -16.10 -4.76 7.79
N ARG A 315 -15.05 -4.42 7.08
CA ARG A 315 -15.07 -3.95 5.70
C ARG A 315 -13.99 -4.65 4.91
N ILE A 316 -14.20 -4.70 3.60
CA ILE A 316 -13.21 -5.22 2.67
C ILE A 316 -12.28 -4.08 2.26
N GLY A 317 -11.00 -4.29 2.47
CA GLY A 317 -9.91 -3.40 2.09
C GLY A 317 -9.21 -3.86 0.82
N ARG A 318 -7.97 -3.37 0.65
CA ARG A 318 -7.16 -3.68 -0.52
C ARG A 318 -6.96 -5.18 -0.71
N ASN A 319 -7.18 -5.65 -1.94
CA ASN A 319 -7.03 -7.04 -2.38
C ASN A 319 -7.90 -8.04 -1.58
N GLY A 320 -9.09 -7.63 -1.15
CA GLY A 320 -10.02 -8.51 -0.43
C GLY A 320 -9.73 -8.67 1.07
N ARG A 321 -8.71 -7.99 1.64
CA ARG A 321 -8.39 -8.10 3.07
C ARG A 321 -9.46 -7.46 3.93
N LYS A 322 -9.92 -8.17 4.94
CA LYS A 322 -10.86 -7.64 5.94
C LYS A 322 -10.13 -6.72 6.92
N PHE A 323 -10.77 -5.62 7.29
CA PHE A 323 -10.30 -4.72 8.35
C PHE A 323 -11.49 -4.14 9.12
N LYS A 324 -11.25 -3.67 10.34
CA LYS A 324 -12.26 -3.00 11.16
C LYS A 324 -12.24 -1.51 10.90
N MET A 325 -13.32 -0.99 10.30
CA MET A 325 -13.52 0.44 10.07
C MET A 325 -14.19 1.06 11.27
N TYR A 326 -13.57 2.11 11.83
CA TYR A 326 -14.06 2.79 13.03
C TYR A 326 -14.91 4.00 12.67
N LYS A 327 -16.03 4.18 13.41
CA LYS A 327 -16.91 5.34 13.32
C LYS A 327 -17.41 5.76 14.71
N PHE A 328 -17.88 7.00 14.86
CA PHE A 328 -18.74 7.29 16.00
C PHE A 328 -20.08 6.62 15.81
N ARG A 329 -20.63 6.09 16.89
CA ARG A 329 -21.93 5.41 16.88
C ARG A 329 -23.05 6.41 16.65
N SER A 330 -23.64 6.37 15.48
CA SER A 330 -24.77 7.21 15.08
C SER A 330 -26.12 6.45 15.04
N MET A 331 -26.07 5.12 15.21
CA MET A 331 -27.22 4.21 15.17
C MET A 331 -27.37 3.44 16.48
N TYR A 332 -28.57 2.97 16.79
CA TYR A 332 -28.83 2.08 17.91
C TYR A 332 -28.09 0.75 17.78
N MET A 333 -27.93 0.03 18.89
CA MET A 333 -27.15 -1.23 18.91
C MET A 333 -27.78 -2.35 18.08
N ASP A 334 -29.10 -2.35 17.95
CA ASP A 334 -29.92 -3.30 17.20
C ASP A 334 -30.13 -2.91 15.72
N ALA A 335 -29.37 -1.92 15.23
CA ALA A 335 -29.55 -1.35 13.90
C ALA A 335 -29.38 -2.37 12.76
N GLU A 336 -28.46 -3.34 12.91
CA GLU A 336 -28.25 -4.38 11.88
C GLU A 336 -29.42 -5.39 11.83
N GLU A 337 -30.00 -5.74 12.97
CA GLU A 337 -31.18 -6.61 13.04
C GLU A 337 -32.38 -5.93 12.37
N ARG A 338 -32.60 -4.66 12.70
CA ARG A 338 -33.67 -3.85 12.08
C ARG A 338 -33.44 -3.57 10.59
N LYS A 339 -32.22 -3.65 10.09
CA LYS A 339 -31.92 -3.49 8.65
C LYS A 339 -32.65 -4.54 7.82
N LYS A 340 -32.74 -5.78 8.31
CA LYS A 340 -33.44 -6.86 7.63
C LYS A 340 -34.94 -6.59 7.50
N GLU A 341 -35.56 -6.04 8.55
CA GLU A 341 -36.97 -5.68 8.57
C GLU A 341 -37.32 -4.51 7.63
N LEU A 342 -36.35 -3.59 7.48
CA LEU A 342 -36.48 -2.38 6.67
C LEU A 342 -36.02 -2.57 5.21
N ALA A 343 -35.59 -3.77 4.83
CA ALA A 343 -35.06 -4.05 3.49
C ALA A 343 -36.05 -3.71 2.36
N ALA A 344 -37.35 -3.89 2.58
CA ALA A 344 -38.38 -3.55 1.63
C ALA A 344 -38.53 -2.02 1.37
N GLN A 345 -37.99 -1.17 2.22
CA GLN A 345 -38.05 0.29 2.09
C GLN A 345 -36.73 0.88 1.50
N ASN A 346 -35.83 0.02 1.02
CA ASN A 346 -34.61 0.45 0.37
C ASN A 346 -34.92 1.14 -0.96
N LYS A 347 -34.36 2.33 -1.18
CA LYS A 347 -34.52 3.08 -2.44
C LYS A 347 -33.63 2.56 -3.59
N VAL A 348 -32.58 1.79 -3.27
CA VAL A 348 -31.65 1.23 -4.25
C VAL A 348 -32.04 -0.23 -4.49
N GLY A 349 -32.54 -0.52 -5.69
CA GLY A 349 -33.21 -1.79 -6.01
C GLY A 349 -32.27 -3.00 -6.13
N ASP A 350 -30.96 -2.80 -6.36
CA ASP A 350 -29.99 -3.88 -6.57
C ASP A 350 -29.40 -4.47 -5.27
N GLY A 351 -29.74 -3.91 -4.12
CA GLY A 351 -29.25 -4.35 -2.81
C GLY A 351 -27.75 -4.13 -2.56
N MET A 352 -27.05 -3.43 -3.47
CA MET A 352 -25.64 -3.07 -3.33
C MET A 352 -25.40 -1.89 -2.39
N MET A 353 -26.43 -1.08 -2.14
CA MET A 353 -26.41 0.02 -1.18
C MET A 353 -27.77 0.10 -0.47
N PHE A 354 -27.78 0.56 0.81
CA PHE A 354 -29.00 0.76 1.57
C PHE A 354 -29.22 2.26 1.80
N LYS A 355 -30.32 2.82 1.27
CA LYS A 355 -30.71 4.23 1.44
C LYS A 355 -32.18 4.38 1.80
N MET A 356 -32.47 5.23 2.80
CA MET A 356 -33.82 5.63 3.21
C MET A 356 -33.85 7.13 3.47
N ASP A 357 -35.02 7.79 3.25
CA ASP A 357 -35.21 9.23 3.56
C ASP A 357 -35.21 9.51 5.07
N PHE A 358 -35.81 8.62 5.83
CA PHE A 358 -35.87 8.69 7.27
C PHE A 358 -35.56 7.32 7.87
N ASP A 359 -34.41 7.20 8.48
CA ASP A 359 -33.94 5.95 9.06
C ASP A 359 -34.23 5.92 10.58
N PRO A 360 -35.16 5.08 11.04
CA PRO A 360 -35.51 4.97 12.47
C PRO A 360 -34.41 4.32 13.31
N ARG A 361 -33.37 3.71 12.68
CA ARG A 361 -32.23 3.11 13.37
C ARG A 361 -31.25 4.15 13.88
N ILE A 362 -31.36 5.40 13.40
CA ILE A 362 -30.48 6.51 13.82
C ILE A 362 -30.85 7.00 15.21
N ILE A 363 -29.87 7.19 16.08
CA ILE A 363 -30.05 7.61 17.47
C ILE A 363 -30.85 8.91 17.53
N GLY A 364 -31.98 8.87 18.26
CA GLY A 364 -32.85 10.00 18.50
C GLY A 364 -33.85 10.31 17.38
N ASN A 365 -33.81 9.60 16.25
CA ASN A 365 -34.86 9.71 15.22
C ASN A 365 -36.15 9.07 15.72
N LYS A 366 -37.26 9.83 15.70
CA LYS A 366 -38.58 9.38 16.15
C LYS A 366 -39.69 9.94 15.25
N VAL A 367 -40.71 9.14 14.98
CA VAL A 367 -41.96 9.62 14.44
C VAL A 367 -42.87 9.96 15.62
N VAL A 368 -43.27 11.22 15.74
CA VAL A 368 -44.13 11.72 16.84
C VAL A 368 -45.58 11.33 16.53
N PRO A 369 -46.48 11.18 17.54
CA PRO A 369 -47.84 10.77 17.34
C PRO A 369 -48.66 11.60 16.32
N ASN A 370 -48.26 12.83 16.06
CA ASN A 370 -48.84 13.70 15.03
C ASN A 370 -48.29 13.48 13.61
N GLY A 371 -47.54 12.41 13.38
CA GLY A 371 -46.93 12.05 12.09
C GLY A 371 -45.69 12.86 11.71
N LYS A 372 -45.28 13.83 12.50
CA LYS A 372 -44.06 14.61 12.24
C LYS A 372 -42.77 13.80 12.55
N LYS A 373 -41.83 13.85 11.64
CA LYS A 373 -40.49 13.24 11.79
C LYS A 373 -39.58 14.17 12.60
N LYS A 374 -39.07 13.71 13.74
CA LYS A 374 -38.09 14.43 14.57
C LYS A 374 -36.75 13.77 14.38
N THR A 375 -35.74 14.54 13.99
CA THR A 375 -34.34 14.08 13.84
C THR A 375 -33.60 14.21 15.17
N GLY A 376 -32.73 13.24 15.46
CA GLY A 376 -31.92 13.21 16.68
C GLY A 376 -30.46 13.51 16.46
N ILE A 377 -29.67 13.30 17.52
CA ILE A 377 -28.20 13.53 17.52
C ILE A 377 -27.48 12.67 16.49
N GLY A 378 -27.92 11.42 16.29
CA GLY A 378 -27.32 10.54 15.29
C GLY A 378 -27.42 11.12 13.87
N GLN A 379 -28.56 11.75 13.54
CA GLN A 379 -28.75 12.42 12.25
C GLN A 379 -27.84 13.65 12.11
N PHE A 380 -27.67 14.42 13.18
CA PHE A 380 -26.74 15.56 13.18
C PHE A 380 -25.30 15.09 12.90
N ILE A 381 -24.83 14.06 13.62
CA ILE A 381 -23.47 13.50 13.46
C ILE A 381 -23.24 13.03 12.02
N ARG A 382 -24.23 12.34 11.43
CA ARG A 382 -24.16 11.86 10.03
C ARG A 382 -24.22 13.01 9.01
N LYS A 383 -25.12 13.99 9.23
CA LYS A 383 -25.25 15.14 8.33
C LYS A 383 -24.01 16.00 8.28
N THR A 384 -23.29 16.08 9.40
CA THR A 384 -22.01 16.81 9.50
C THR A 384 -20.79 15.93 9.18
N SER A 385 -21.00 14.66 8.85
CA SER A 385 -19.93 13.65 8.61
C SER A 385 -18.97 13.48 9.81
N LEU A 386 -19.39 13.90 11.01
CA LEU A 386 -18.59 13.73 12.22
C LEU A 386 -18.41 12.25 12.59
N ASP A 387 -19.36 11.39 12.20
CA ASP A 387 -19.27 9.94 12.42
C ASP A 387 -18.07 9.30 11.73
N GLU A 388 -17.52 9.90 10.70
CA GLU A 388 -16.41 9.36 9.92
C GLU A 388 -15.00 9.70 10.47
N PHE A 389 -14.90 10.64 11.43
CA PHE A 389 -13.61 11.06 11.97
C PHE A 389 -12.77 9.92 12.57
N PRO A 390 -13.31 8.90 13.26
CA PRO A 390 -12.49 7.80 13.77
C PRO A 390 -11.79 6.97 12.68
N GLN A 391 -12.20 7.08 11.41
CA GLN A 391 -11.50 6.45 10.28
C GLN A 391 -10.09 7.02 10.06
N PHE A 392 -9.76 8.21 10.58
CA PHE A 392 -8.39 8.72 10.54
C PHE A 392 -7.40 7.82 11.27
N PHE A 393 -7.85 7.07 12.27
CA PHE A 393 -7.04 6.02 12.88
C PHE A 393 -6.74 4.88 11.90
N ASN A 394 -7.71 4.43 11.10
CA ASN A 394 -7.48 3.44 10.05
C ASN A 394 -6.51 3.96 8.99
N ILE A 395 -6.55 5.26 8.66
CA ILE A 395 -5.61 5.89 7.73
C ILE A 395 -4.19 5.88 8.31
N LEU A 396 -4.05 6.23 9.57
CA LEU A 396 -2.76 6.28 10.27
C LEU A 396 -2.10 4.90 10.34
N VAL A 397 -2.86 3.87 10.70
CA VAL A 397 -2.40 2.47 10.75
C VAL A 397 -2.10 1.94 9.33
N GLY A 398 -2.84 2.39 8.32
CA GLY A 398 -2.62 2.07 6.91
C GLY A 398 -3.63 1.09 6.30
N ASP A 399 -4.73 0.81 6.98
CA ASP A 399 -5.86 0.06 6.44
C ASP A 399 -6.58 0.88 5.37
N MET A 400 -6.64 2.20 5.57
CA MET A 400 -7.25 3.17 4.68
C MET A 400 -6.23 4.22 4.20
N SER A 401 -6.66 5.07 3.28
CA SER A 401 -5.98 6.26 2.79
C SER A 401 -6.92 7.46 2.90
N LEU A 402 -6.39 8.68 2.85
CA LEU A 402 -7.24 9.88 2.72
C LEU A 402 -8.11 9.81 1.46
N VAL A 403 -7.52 9.42 0.33
CA VAL A 403 -8.21 9.28 -0.95
C VAL A 403 -8.08 7.87 -1.47
N GLY A 404 -9.20 7.27 -1.86
CA GLY A 404 -9.26 5.91 -2.39
C GLY A 404 -10.70 5.52 -2.76
N THR A 405 -10.93 4.24 -3.01
CA THR A 405 -12.24 3.68 -3.29
C THR A 405 -13.02 3.45 -2.00
N ARG A 406 -14.36 3.43 -2.06
CA ARG A 406 -15.16 3.14 -0.86
C ARG A 406 -15.01 1.66 -0.48
N PRO A 407 -14.72 1.34 0.80
CA PRO A 407 -14.66 -0.04 1.27
C PRO A 407 -16.08 -0.64 1.34
N PRO A 408 -16.37 -1.75 0.62
CA PRO A 408 -17.65 -2.43 0.70
C PRO A 408 -17.83 -3.15 2.05
N THR A 409 -19.08 -3.44 2.41
CA THR A 409 -19.41 -4.41 3.46
C THR A 409 -19.12 -5.83 2.97
N ILE A 410 -19.11 -6.79 3.87
CA ILE A 410 -18.96 -8.21 3.51
C ILE A 410 -20.10 -8.64 2.60
N ASP A 411 -21.35 -8.29 2.95
CA ASP A 411 -22.54 -8.63 2.17
C ASP A 411 -22.54 -8.00 0.75
N GLU A 412 -21.98 -6.78 0.60
CA GLU A 412 -21.79 -6.15 -0.70
C GLU A 412 -20.71 -6.90 -1.51
N TRP A 413 -19.61 -7.28 -0.86
CA TRP A 413 -18.50 -7.98 -1.49
C TRP A 413 -18.87 -9.37 -2.02
N GLU A 414 -19.68 -10.10 -1.31
CA GLU A 414 -20.19 -11.43 -1.72
C GLU A 414 -20.99 -11.38 -3.02
N LYS A 415 -21.57 -10.22 -3.34
CA LYS A 415 -22.34 -10.00 -4.57
C LYS A 415 -21.49 -9.44 -5.71
N TYR A 416 -20.19 -9.16 -5.48
CA TYR A 416 -19.35 -8.55 -6.49
C TYR A 416 -18.99 -9.55 -7.59
N GLU A 417 -19.23 -9.14 -8.82
CA GLU A 417 -18.69 -9.80 -10.01
C GLU A 417 -17.19 -9.54 -10.17
N PRO A 418 -16.47 -10.31 -11.00
CA PRO A 418 -15.02 -10.15 -11.18
C PRO A 418 -14.58 -8.72 -11.47
N HIS A 419 -15.23 -8.02 -12.38
CA HIS A 419 -14.86 -6.63 -12.73
C HIS A 419 -15.10 -5.62 -11.61
N HIS A 420 -16.09 -5.84 -10.72
CA HIS A 420 -16.30 -5.00 -9.53
C HIS A 420 -15.10 -5.06 -8.57
N ARG A 421 -14.38 -6.19 -8.54
CA ARG A 421 -13.25 -6.42 -7.62
C ARG A 421 -12.04 -5.54 -7.93
N ALA A 422 -11.91 -5.03 -9.15
CA ALA A 422 -10.88 -4.07 -9.55
C ALA A 422 -10.81 -2.85 -8.61
N ARG A 423 -11.95 -2.44 -8.04
CA ARG A 423 -12.04 -1.34 -7.06
C ARG A 423 -11.16 -1.57 -5.82
N MET A 424 -10.96 -2.83 -5.43
CA MET A 424 -10.15 -3.20 -4.26
C MET A 424 -8.67 -3.42 -4.57
N SER A 425 -8.24 -3.22 -5.81
CA SER A 425 -6.82 -3.26 -6.17
C SER A 425 -6.02 -2.10 -5.54
N PHE A 426 -6.72 -1.07 -5.06
CA PHE A 426 -6.16 0.09 -4.37
C PHE A 426 -6.59 0.13 -2.89
N ARG A 427 -5.92 0.94 -2.04
CA ARG A 427 -6.36 1.15 -0.66
C ARG A 427 -7.69 1.89 -0.63
N PRO A 428 -8.66 1.46 0.19
CA PRO A 428 -9.89 2.21 0.37
C PRO A 428 -9.61 3.58 0.99
N GLY A 429 -10.42 4.56 0.62
CA GLY A 429 -10.27 5.94 1.06
C GLY A 429 -11.38 6.42 1.99
N LEU A 430 -11.08 7.49 2.73
CA LEU A 430 -12.09 8.29 3.43
C LEU A 430 -12.96 9.03 2.41
N THR A 431 -12.34 9.52 1.34
CA THR A 431 -12.99 10.12 0.17
C THR A 431 -12.47 9.51 -1.12
N GLY A 432 -13.14 9.72 -2.24
CA GLY A 432 -12.77 9.17 -3.54
C GLY A 432 -13.39 9.92 -4.70
N LEU A 433 -13.00 9.56 -5.92
CA LEU A 433 -13.44 10.27 -7.14
C LEU A 433 -14.97 10.25 -7.29
N TRP A 434 -15.62 9.09 -7.14
CA TRP A 434 -17.08 9.00 -7.26
C TRP A 434 -17.80 9.84 -6.20
N GLN A 435 -17.23 9.94 -4.98
CA GLN A 435 -17.82 10.71 -3.89
C GLN A 435 -17.83 12.22 -4.18
N VAL A 436 -16.83 12.73 -4.92
CA VAL A 436 -16.75 14.16 -5.28
C VAL A 436 -17.37 14.46 -6.66
N SER A 437 -17.74 13.42 -7.45
CA SER A 437 -18.30 13.57 -8.81
C SER A 437 -19.83 13.53 -8.87
N GLY A 438 -20.52 13.20 -7.75
CA GLY A 438 -21.99 13.14 -7.78
C GLY A 438 -22.62 12.48 -6.56
N ARG A 439 -21.80 11.85 -5.71
CA ARG A 439 -22.18 11.25 -4.40
C ARG A 439 -23.61 10.69 -4.31
N SER A 440 -24.56 11.53 -3.96
CA SER A 440 -25.97 11.12 -3.72
C SER A 440 -26.79 10.94 -4.99
N ASN A 441 -26.36 11.51 -6.12
CA ASN A 441 -27.08 11.46 -7.38
C ASN A 441 -26.74 10.24 -8.23
N ILE A 442 -25.61 9.57 -7.94
CA ILE A 442 -25.23 8.33 -8.62
C ILE A 442 -25.95 7.18 -7.90
N THR A 443 -26.96 6.61 -8.59
CA THR A 443 -27.76 5.48 -8.11
C THR A 443 -27.38 4.17 -8.80
N ASP A 444 -26.69 4.24 -9.93
CA ASP A 444 -26.16 3.08 -10.66
C ASP A 444 -24.81 2.65 -10.07
N PHE A 445 -24.73 1.38 -9.68
CA PHE A 445 -23.50 0.83 -9.11
C PHE A 445 -22.38 0.70 -10.15
N GLU A 446 -22.71 0.42 -11.42
CA GLU A 446 -21.74 0.34 -12.50
C GLU A 446 -21.04 1.69 -12.76
N GLU A 447 -21.75 2.79 -12.61
CA GLU A 447 -21.14 4.12 -12.70
C GLU A 447 -20.14 4.36 -11.56
N VAL A 448 -20.45 3.90 -10.34
CA VAL A 448 -19.51 3.92 -9.20
C VAL A 448 -18.26 3.10 -9.50
N VAL A 449 -18.44 1.89 -10.05
CA VAL A 449 -17.34 1.00 -10.46
C VAL A 449 -16.45 1.67 -11.50
N LYS A 450 -17.06 2.28 -12.51
CA LYS A 450 -16.36 3.00 -13.58
C LYS A 450 -15.52 4.16 -13.04
N LEU A 451 -16.07 4.99 -12.16
CA LEU A 451 -15.34 6.12 -11.55
C LEU A 451 -14.21 5.66 -10.64
N ASP A 452 -14.42 4.58 -9.86
CA ASP A 452 -13.39 4.03 -9.00
C ASP A 452 -12.25 3.38 -9.80
N THR A 453 -12.57 2.66 -10.88
CA THR A 453 -11.56 2.06 -11.78
C THR A 453 -10.82 3.12 -12.58
N GLN A 454 -11.50 4.19 -13.01
CA GLN A 454 -10.86 5.35 -13.61
C GLN A 454 -9.86 6.00 -12.64
N TYR A 455 -10.26 6.24 -11.38
CA TYR A 455 -9.36 6.78 -10.36
C TYR A 455 -8.11 5.90 -10.19
N ILE A 456 -8.27 4.58 -10.17
CA ILE A 456 -7.16 3.65 -10.04
C ILE A 456 -6.24 3.71 -11.27
N GLY A 457 -6.81 3.71 -12.47
CA GLY A 457 -6.07 3.73 -13.73
C GLY A 457 -5.28 5.03 -13.95
N GLU A 458 -5.86 6.16 -13.60
CA GLU A 458 -5.29 7.51 -13.81
C GLU A 458 -4.68 8.12 -12.54
N TRP A 459 -4.48 7.31 -11.49
CA TRP A 459 -4.07 7.83 -10.19
C TRP A 459 -2.80 8.68 -10.26
N SER A 460 -2.84 9.81 -9.58
CA SER A 460 -1.71 10.71 -9.38
C SER A 460 -1.84 11.47 -8.04
N VAL A 461 -0.71 11.91 -7.48
CA VAL A 461 -0.69 12.75 -6.26
C VAL A 461 -1.48 14.04 -6.47
N LYS A 462 -1.38 14.66 -7.66
CA LYS A 462 -2.15 15.86 -8.02
C LYS A 462 -3.65 15.58 -8.03
N GLY A 463 -4.06 14.41 -8.53
CA GLY A 463 -5.45 13.94 -8.49
C GLY A 463 -5.95 13.82 -7.05
N ASP A 464 -5.17 13.22 -6.16
CA ASP A 464 -5.52 13.11 -4.73
C ASP A 464 -5.72 14.47 -4.07
N VAL A 465 -4.80 15.41 -4.28
CA VAL A 465 -4.93 16.79 -3.77
C VAL A 465 -6.21 17.46 -4.28
N SER A 466 -6.52 17.30 -5.57
CA SER A 466 -7.76 17.84 -6.17
C SER A 466 -9.01 17.26 -5.53
N ILE A 467 -9.04 15.93 -5.28
CA ILE A 467 -10.16 15.25 -4.64
C ILE A 467 -10.31 15.72 -3.19
N LEU A 468 -9.20 15.87 -2.44
CA LEU A 468 -9.24 16.39 -1.07
C LEU A 468 -9.82 17.81 -1.01
N LEU A 469 -9.38 18.70 -1.89
CA LEU A 469 -9.91 20.06 -1.98
C LEU A 469 -11.41 20.07 -2.28
N LYS A 470 -11.85 19.27 -3.26
CA LYS A 470 -13.28 19.13 -3.58
C LYS A 470 -14.08 18.58 -2.40
N THR A 471 -13.51 17.61 -1.67
CA THR A 471 -14.17 17.04 -0.48
C THR A 471 -14.38 18.10 0.60
N VAL A 472 -13.34 18.89 0.92
CA VAL A 472 -13.44 19.97 1.93
C VAL A 472 -14.49 21.01 1.50
N LEU A 473 -14.47 21.42 0.23
CA LEU A 473 -15.45 22.36 -0.31
C LEU A 473 -16.88 21.81 -0.27
N GLY A 474 -17.07 20.52 -0.60
CA GLY A 474 -18.37 19.85 -0.54
C GLY A 474 -18.92 19.73 0.88
N VAL A 475 -18.05 19.43 1.87
CA VAL A 475 -18.46 19.40 3.28
C VAL A 475 -18.85 20.80 3.77
N LEU A 476 -18.10 21.84 3.42
CA LEU A 476 -18.41 23.23 3.80
C LEU A 476 -19.71 23.74 3.18
N LYS A 477 -20.04 23.29 1.97
CA LYS A 477 -21.30 23.64 1.27
C LYS A 477 -22.50 22.79 1.68
N ASN A 478 -22.32 21.81 2.59
CA ASN A 478 -23.36 20.82 2.94
C ASN A 478 -23.91 20.03 1.72
N GLU A 479 -23.16 19.94 0.63
CA GLU A 479 -23.58 19.19 -0.57
C GLU A 479 -23.40 17.68 -0.30
N GLY A 480 -24.52 16.95 -0.26
CA GLY A 480 -24.51 15.47 -0.27
C GLY A 480 -24.38 14.77 1.07
N ALA A 481 -24.63 15.44 2.20
CA ALA A 481 -24.86 14.77 3.49
C ALA A 481 -26.27 14.15 3.51
N VAL A 482 -26.37 12.81 3.56
CA VAL A 482 -27.62 12.05 3.71
C VAL A 482 -27.73 11.53 5.12
#